data_1cd149a7290f7a22ecdf590e28fed236
#
_entry.id   1cd149a7290f7a22ecdf590e28fed236
#
_cell.length_a   1.000
_cell.length_b   1.000
_cell.length_c   1.000
_cell.angle_alpha   90.00
_cell.angle_beta   90.00
_cell.angle_gamma   90.00
#
_symmetry.space_group_name_H-M   'P 1'
#
loop_
_entity.id
_entity.type
_entity.pdbx_description
1 polymer ?
#
loop_
_entity_poly.entity_id
_entity_poly.type
_entity_poly.pdbx_seq_one_letter_code
_entity_poly.pdbx_strand_id
1 'polypeptide(L)'
;FQNRFLQRASSHLNNTFHYQRINASVDSLSAIIASEMPRHITKWGDQGGVSSMSDWEDELNEIKQFTENRTSIVRNQLSDELDLDETISVTVNVEPSGSGKILINDVPKIDQGQVETFFKDIPISISAFPEPGYEFVGWEGITDSNRIQYNCNSDGLFTAVFQFSDELILQDVVTENTVLERYQSYVVQEDVTINPG
;
A
#
# COMPACT_ATOMS: atom_id res chain seq x y z
N PHE A 1 10.62 -20.48 -0.11
CA PHE A 1 10.70 -19.40 0.89
C PHE A 1 11.20 -18.10 0.24
N GLN A 2 12.35 -18.11 -0.47
CA GLN A 2 13.00 -16.92 -1.05
C GLN A 2 12.06 -16.10 -1.93
N ASN A 3 11.38 -16.70 -2.92
CA ASN A 3 10.46 -15.98 -3.80
C ASN A 3 9.34 -15.27 -3.03
N ARG A 4 8.73 -15.96 -2.04
CA ARG A 4 7.68 -15.36 -1.22
C ARG A 4 8.19 -14.20 -0.37
N PHE A 5 9.41 -14.31 0.14
CA PHE A 5 10.06 -13.21 0.85
C PHE A 5 10.28 -12.01 -0.08
N LEU A 6 10.86 -12.23 -1.27
CA LEU A 6 11.11 -11.19 -2.26
C LEU A 6 9.84 -10.52 -2.76
N GLN A 7 8.77 -11.29 -3.01
CA GLN A 7 7.44 -10.77 -3.34
C GLN A 7 6.94 -9.79 -2.28
N ARG A 8 6.97 -10.20 -1.01
CA ARG A 8 6.50 -9.38 0.11
C ARG A 8 7.42 -8.18 0.35
N ALA A 9 8.74 -8.38 0.33
CA ALA A 9 9.73 -7.32 0.51
C ALA A 9 9.55 -6.22 -0.55
N SER A 10 9.46 -6.58 -1.84
CA SER A 10 9.24 -5.63 -2.93
C SER A 10 7.95 -4.83 -2.73
N SER A 11 6.84 -5.51 -2.43
CA SER A 11 5.55 -4.83 -2.24
C SER A 11 5.56 -3.87 -1.04
N HIS A 12 6.23 -4.24 0.06
CA HIS A 12 6.38 -3.34 1.21
C HIS A 12 7.33 -2.17 0.92
N LEU A 13 8.43 -2.39 0.19
CA LEU A 13 9.35 -1.32 -0.21
C LEU A 13 8.66 -0.30 -1.14
N ASN A 14 7.79 -0.77 -2.03
CA ASN A 14 7.05 0.11 -2.93
C ASN A 14 5.92 0.87 -2.23
N ASN A 15 5.34 0.33 -1.17
CA ASN A 15 4.12 0.87 -0.56
C ASN A 15 4.29 1.23 0.91
N THR A 16 4.42 0.23 1.81
CA THR A 16 4.43 0.46 3.26
C THR A 16 5.62 1.30 3.70
N PHE A 17 6.80 1.04 3.10
CA PHE A 17 8.05 1.74 3.40
C PHE A 17 8.42 2.80 2.37
N HIS A 18 7.46 3.19 1.52
CA HIS A 18 7.68 4.28 0.58
C HIS A 18 7.93 5.59 1.33
N TYR A 19 8.96 6.34 0.92
CA TYR A 19 9.43 7.53 1.64
C TYR A 19 8.32 8.56 1.88
N GLN A 20 7.43 8.79 0.92
CA GLN A 20 6.34 9.76 1.07
C GLN A 20 5.42 9.41 2.25
N ARG A 21 5.11 8.11 2.42
CA ARG A 21 4.29 7.66 3.53
C ARG A 21 4.99 7.82 4.87
N ILE A 22 6.27 7.47 4.92
CA ILE A 22 7.06 7.61 6.16
C ILE A 22 7.23 9.09 6.50
N ASN A 23 7.56 9.93 5.51
CA ASN A 23 7.71 11.37 5.72
C ASN A 23 6.40 12.02 6.19
N ALA A 24 5.24 11.64 5.62
CA ALA A 24 3.95 12.11 6.10
C ALA A 24 3.68 11.69 7.57
N SER A 25 4.13 10.49 7.97
CA SER A 25 4.03 10.04 9.36
C SER A 25 4.96 10.84 10.28
N VAL A 26 6.20 11.13 9.84
CA VAL A 26 7.14 12.01 10.57
C VAL A 26 6.54 13.40 10.76
N ASP A 27 5.98 13.99 9.69
CA ASP A 27 5.35 15.31 9.76
C ASP A 27 4.15 15.32 10.71
N SER A 28 3.30 14.30 10.64
CA SER A 28 2.14 14.18 11.53
C SER A 28 2.53 14.06 13.01
N LEU A 29 3.51 13.20 13.30
CA LEU A 29 3.96 12.97 14.67
C LEU A 29 4.72 14.18 15.23
N SER A 30 5.58 14.81 14.42
CA SER A 30 6.31 16.02 14.83
C SER A 30 5.36 17.18 15.09
N ALA A 31 4.31 17.36 14.29
CA ALA A 31 3.31 18.39 14.51
C ALA A 31 2.59 18.28 15.85
N ILE A 32 2.37 17.06 16.36
CA ILE A 32 1.71 16.81 17.65
C ILE A 32 2.55 17.38 18.81
N ILE A 33 3.89 17.27 18.73
CA ILE A 33 4.79 17.67 19.81
C ILE A 33 5.44 19.05 19.61
N ALA A 34 5.27 19.65 18.41
CA ALA A 34 5.94 20.90 18.03
C ALA A 34 5.76 22.03 19.05
N SER A 35 4.56 22.18 19.61
CA SER A 35 4.27 23.23 20.59
C SER A 35 5.01 23.07 21.94
N GLU A 36 5.39 21.83 22.29
CA GLU A 36 6.09 21.52 23.54
C GLU A 36 7.63 21.51 23.38
N MET A 37 8.13 21.46 22.15
CA MET A 37 9.57 21.39 21.87
C MET A 37 10.38 22.57 22.45
N PRO A 38 9.94 23.84 22.41
CA PRO A 38 10.67 24.93 23.03
C PRO A 38 10.86 24.74 24.53
N ARG A 39 9.83 24.23 25.23
CA ARG A 39 9.89 23.94 26.66
C ARG A 39 10.83 22.76 26.96
N HIS A 40 10.76 21.71 26.11
CA HIS A 40 11.67 20.56 26.21
C HIS A 40 13.13 20.99 26.06
N ILE A 41 13.45 21.76 25.03
CA ILE A 41 14.80 22.29 24.77
C ILE A 41 15.31 23.15 25.93
N THR A 42 14.48 24.08 26.43
CA THR A 42 14.84 24.92 27.56
C THR A 42 15.22 24.10 28.80
N LYS A 43 14.57 22.96 29.01
CA LYS A 43 14.78 22.13 30.19
C LYS A 43 15.92 21.12 30.03
N TRP A 44 16.12 20.57 28.81
CA TRP A 44 16.96 19.42 28.60
C TRP A 44 18.04 19.61 27.50
N GLY A 45 18.03 20.74 26.79
CA GLY A 45 18.92 20.97 25.63
C GLY A 45 20.41 20.90 25.99
N ASP A 46 20.79 21.26 27.24
CA ASP A 46 22.19 21.22 27.71
C ASP A 46 22.68 19.80 28.10
N GLN A 47 21.81 18.79 28.06
CA GLN A 47 22.12 17.41 28.54
C GLN A 47 22.46 16.42 27.40
N GLY A 48 22.75 16.92 26.24
CA GLY A 48 23.03 16.10 25.03
C GLY A 48 21.74 15.66 24.35
N GLY A 49 21.46 16.22 23.20
CA GLY A 49 20.26 16.00 22.41
C GLY A 49 19.96 17.23 21.58
N VAL A 50 18.70 17.43 21.25
CA VAL A 50 18.23 18.59 20.51
C VAL A 50 18.40 19.85 21.37
N SER A 51 19.28 20.76 20.96
CA SER A 51 19.66 21.97 21.71
C SER A 51 18.94 23.24 21.25
N SER A 52 18.36 23.21 20.05
CA SER A 52 17.58 24.30 19.46
C SER A 52 16.43 23.80 18.60
N MET A 53 15.50 24.67 18.26
CA MET A 53 14.45 24.35 17.27
C MET A 53 15.04 24.05 15.91
N SER A 54 16.13 24.70 15.52
CA SER A 54 16.84 24.41 14.27
C SER A 54 17.42 22.99 14.26
N ASP A 55 18.08 22.59 15.37
CA ASP A 55 18.61 21.24 15.50
C ASP A 55 17.49 20.18 15.38
N TRP A 56 16.33 20.47 15.98
CA TRP A 56 15.17 19.57 15.87
C TRP A 56 14.67 19.45 14.44
N GLU A 57 14.59 20.54 13.71
CA GLU A 57 14.21 20.56 12.29
C GLU A 57 15.25 19.81 11.43
N ASP A 58 16.54 19.98 11.73
CA ASP A 58 17.64 19.29 11.04
C ASP A 58 17.56 17.77 11.27
N GLU A 59 17.30 17.31 12.50
CA GLU A 59 17.10 15.88 12.81
C GLU A 59 15.89 15.29 12.07
N LEU A 60 14.78 16.04 11.99
CA LEU A 60 13.62 15.60 11.20
C LEU A 60 13.96 15.48 9.71
N ASN A 61 14.76 16.40 9.18
CA ASN A 61 15.22 16.37 7.80
C ASN A 61 16.18 15.20 7.53
N GLU A 62 17.07 14.88 8.47
CA GLU A 62 17.94 13.69 8.36
C GLU A 62 17.13 12.40 8.27
N ILE A 63 16.08 12.25 9.11
CA ILE A 63 15.16 11.10 9.03
C ILE A 63 14.54 11.02 7.64
N LYS A 64 14.05 12.14 7.10
CA LYS A 64 13.42 12.17 5.77
C LYS A 64 14.41 11.80 4.64
N GLN A 65 15.63 12.34 4.68
CA GLN A 65 16.67 12.01 3.72
C GLN A 65 17.08 10.53 3.79
N PHE A 66 17.17 9.98 5.00
CA PHE A 66 17.42 8.54 5.19
C PHE A 66 16.33 7.72 4.50
N THR A 67 15.06 8.06 4.66
CA THR A 67 13.94 7.29 4.09
C THR A 67 13.89 7.37 2.57
N GLU A 68 14.24 8.51 1.97
CA GLU A 68 14.27 8.70 0.51
C GLU A 68 15.24 7.72 -0.18
N ASN A 69 16.39 7.48 0.42
CA ASN A 69 17.42 6.61 -0.15
C ASN A 69 17.28 5.15 0.29
N ARG A 70 16.60 4.88 1.42
CA ARG A 70 16.63 3.56 2.05
C ARG A 70 16.03 2.46 1.18
N THR A 71 14.96 2.76 0.45
CA THR A 71 14.26 1.78 -0.40
C THR A 71 15.18 1.22 -1.49
N SER A 72 15.92 2.09 -2.19
CA SER A 72 16.88 1.67 -3.23
C SER A 72 18.08 0.92 -2.64
N ILE A 73 18.61 1.37 -1.50
CA ILE A 73 19.71 0.71 -0.80
C ILE A 73 19.32 -0.72 -0.41
N VAL A 74 18.16 -0.92 0.22
CA VAL A 74 17.69 -2.25 0.62
C VAL A 74 17.47 -3.14 -0.60
N ARG A 75 16.92 -2.58 -1.70
CA ARG A 75 16.72 -3.36 -2.93
C ARG A 75 18.04 -3.83 -3.52
N ASN A 76 19.05 -2.97 -3.57
CA ASN A 76 20.40 -3.33 -4.04
C ASN A 76 21.04 -4.39 -3.14
N GLN A 77 20.94 -4.24 -1.81
CA GLN A 77 21.46 -5.24 -0.87
C GLN A 77 20.78 -6.61 -1.06
N LEU A 78 19.47 -6.65 -1.32
CA LEU A 78 18.78 -7.90 -1.64
C LEU A 78 19.20 -8.49 -2.97
N SER A 79 19.46 -7.66 -3.99
CA SER A 79 19.99 -8.11 -5.27
C SER A 79 21.37 -8.75 -5.10
N ASP A 80 22.27 -8.08 -4.38
CA ASP A 80 23.63 -8.53 -4.17
C ASP A 80 23.69 -9.83 -3.34
N GLU A 81 22.92 -9.92 -2.26
CA GLU A 81 22.92 -11.08 -1.35
C GLU A 81 22.26 -12.32 -1.95
N LEU A 82 21.26 -12.13 -2.81
CA LEU A 82 20.46 -13.21 -3.38
C LEU A 82 20.76 -13.47 -4.86
N ASP A 83 21.80 -12.84 -5.41
CA ASP A 83 22.23 -12.98 -6.79
C ASP A 83 21.11 -12.74 -7.80
N LEU A 84 20.43 -11.58 -7.67
CA LEU A 84 19.31 -11.17 -8.52
C LEU A 84 19.82 -10.19 -9.58
N ASP A 85 19.63 -10.53 -10.85
CA ASP A 85 20.20 -9.80 -11.97
C ASP A 85 19.61 -8.42 -12.20
N GLU A 86 18.26 -8.32 -12.26
CA GLU A 86 17.57 -7.12 -12.73
C GLU A 86 16.27 -6.85 -11.96
N THR A 87 15.78 -5.62 -12.10
CA THR A 87 14.44 -5.23 -11.67
C THR A 87 13.60 -4.82 -12.87
N ILE A 88 12.28 -4.92 -12.72
CA ILE A 88 11.30 -4.47 -13.70
C ILE A 88 10.34 -3.45 -13.08
N SER A 89 9.69 -2.67 -13.92
CA SER A 89 8.67 -1.70 -13.55
C SER A 89 7.27 -2.25 -13.78
N VAL A 90 6.40 -2.12 -12.80
CA VAL A 90 4.98 -2.47 -12.91
C VAL A 90 4.13 -1.26 -12.58
N THR A 91 3.21 -0.93 -13.48
CA THR A 91 2.21 0.12 -13.26
C THR A 91 0.83 -0.52 -13.25
N VAL A 92 0.02 -0.19 -12.24
CA VAL A 92 -1.36 -0.66 -12.15
C VAL A 92 -2.29 0.52 -11.99
N ASN A 93 -3.20 0.67 -12.94
CA ASN A 93 -4.23 1.69 -12.98
C ASN A 93 -5.60 1.13 -12.54
N VAL A 94 -6.49 2.03 -12.16
CA VAL A 94 -7.89 1.75 -11.84
C VAL A 94 -8.78 2.67 -12.65
N GLU A 95 -9.75 2.12 -13.35
CA GLU A 95 -10.71 2.86 -14.17
C GLU A 95 -12.17 2.48 -13.83
N PRO A 96 -13.00 3.48 -13.54
CA PRO A 96 -12.69 4.89 -13.29
C PRO A 96 -11.86 5.11 -12.02
N SER A 97 -11.13 6.22 -11.93
CA SER A 97 -10.31 6.52 -10.75
C SER A 97 -11.14 6.52 -9.48
N GLY A 98 -10.65 5.87 -8.43
CA GLY A 98 -11.35 5.74 -7.15
C GLY A 98 -12.41 4.65 -7.08
N SER A 99 -12.64 3.87 -8.15
CA SER A 99 -13.65 2.81 -8.17
C SER A 99 -13.19 1.49 -7.56
N GLY A 100 -11.91 1.36 -7.22
CA GLY A 100 -11.39 0.11 -6.66
C GLY A 100 -10.05 0.26 -5.97
N LYS A 101 -9.67 -0.79 -5.24
CA LYS A 101 -8.39 -0.97 -4.55
C LYS A 101 -7.58 -2.06 -5.22
N ILE A 102 -6.27 -1.84 -5.28
CA ILE A 102 -5.32 -2.83 -5.78
C ILE A 102 -4.45 -3.35 -4.65
N LEU A 103 -4.26 -4.66 -4.62
CA LEU A 103 -3.28 -5.32 -3.77
C LEU A 103 -2.24 -6.03 -4.65
N ILE A 104 -0.96 -5.83 -4.34
CA ILE A 104 0.12 -6.60 -4.96
C ILE A 104 0.78 -7.45 -3.88
N ASN A 105 0.77 -8.78 -4.08
CA ASN A 105 1.22 -9.77 -3.09
C ASN A 105 0.52 -9.59 -1.72
N ASP A 106 -0.78 -9.29 -1.74
CA ASP A 106 -1.62 -8.99 -0.57
C ASP A 106 -1.20 -7.72 0.22
N VAL A 107 -0.42 -6.83 -0.39
CA VAL A 107 -0.06 -5.51 0.16
C VAL A 107 -0.85 -4.44 -0.61
N PRO A 108 -1.63 -3.59 0.08
CA PRO A 108 -2.36 -2.51 -0.57
C PRO A 108 -1.43 -1.52 -1.27
N LYS A 109 -1.75 -1.20 -2.52
CA LYS A 109 -1.09 -0.15 -3.28
C LYS A 109 -1.53 1.23 -2.73
N ILE A 110 -0.58 2.14 -2.56
CA ILE A 110 -0.86 3.47 -1.98
C ILE A 110 -1.44 4.40 -3.03
N ASP A 111 -0.73 4.54 -4.17
CA ASP A 111 -1.11 5.46 -5.23
C ASP A 111 -1.40 4.70 -6.53
N GLN A 112 -2.53 5.04 -7.16
CA GLN A 112 -2.86 4.55 -8.49
C GLN A 112 -1.94 5.21 -9.52
N GLY A 113 -1.51 4.43 -10.52
CA GLY A 113 -0.60 4.90 -11.57
C GLY A 113 0.87 5.06 -11.14
N GLN A 114 1.19 4.88 -9.84
CA GLN A 114 2.58 4.85 -9.40
C GLN A 114 3.31 3.65 -9.99
N VAL A 115 4.50 3.90 -10.52
CA VAL A 115 5.42 2.85 -10.98
C VAL A 115 6.03 2.15 -9.78
N GLU A 116 5.86 0.84 -9.72
CA GLU A 116 6.44 0.00 -8.67
C GLU A 116 7.57 -0.87 -9.24
N THR A 117 8.61 -1.11 -8.44
CA THR A 117 9.79 -1.87 -8.84
C THR A 117 9.75 -3.26 -8.21
N PHE A 118 9.87 -4.30 -9.05
CA PHE A 118 9.93 -5.69 -8.64
C PHE A 118 11.19 -6.37 -9.20
N PHE A 119 11.62 -7.48 -8.57
CA PHE A 119 12.72 -8.27 -9.09
C PHE A 119 12.26 -9.07 -10.31
N LYS A 120 13.09 -9.09 -11.35
CA LYS A 120 12.85 -9.84 -12.58
C LYS A 120 12.69 -11.33 -12.29
N ASP A 121 11.80 -11.98 -13.01
CA ASP A 121 11.50 -13.42 -12.92
C ASP A 121 10.99 -13.89 -11.54
N ILE A 122 10.68 -12.97 -10.62
CA ILE A 122 9.98 -13.26 -9.37
C ILE A 122 8.49 -12.97 -9.57
N PRO A 123 7.62 -14.00 -9.69
CA PRO A 123 6.20 -13.78 -9.98
C PRO A 123 5.51 -12.97 -8.89
N ILE A 124 4.59 -12.09 -9.29
CA ILE A 124 3.73 -11.33 -8.38
C ILE A 124 2.26 -11.65 -8.60
N SER A 125 1.48 -11.51 -7.55
CA SER A 125 0.01 -11.61 -7.60
C SER A 125 -0.58 -10.21 -7.52
N ILE A 126 -1.42 -9.84 -8.47
CA ILE A 126 -2.11 -8.55 -8.51
C ILE A 126 -3.61 -8.84 -8.34
N SER A 127 -4.25 -8.19 -7.37
CA SER A 127 -5.67 -8.37 -7.08
C SER A 127 -6.38 -7.02 -7.05
N ALA A 128 -7.58 -6.98 -7.62
CA ALA A 128 -8.44 -5.81 -7.67
C ALA A 128 -9.72 -6.06 -6.85
N PHE A 129 -10.14 -5.06 -6.08
CA PHE A 129 -11.34 -5.10 -5.25
C PHE A 129 -12.14 -3.82 -5.45
N PRO A 130 -13.45 -3.90 -5.66
CA PRO A 130 -14.27 -2.71 -5.85
C PRO A 130 -14.40 -1.87 -4.57
N GLU A 131 -14.54 -0.57 -4.75
CA GLU A 131 -15.06 0.33 -3.71
C GLU A 131 -16.59 0.28 -3.67
N PRO A 132 -17.23 0.77 -2.59
CA PRO A 132 -18.67 0.80 -2.49
C PRO A 132 -19.35 1.45 -3.70
N GLY A 133 -20.39 0.82 -4.25
CA GLY A 133 -21.10 1.29 -5.45
C GLY A 133 -20.43 0.92 -6.76
N TYR A 134 -19.40 0.08 -6.74
CA TYR A 134 -18.74 -0.41 -7.94
C TYR A 134 -18.63 -1.94 -7.92
N GLU A 135 -18.56 -2.54 -9.10
CA GLU A 135 -18.20 -3.93 -9.31
C GLU A 135 -17.00 -4.07 -10.24
N PHE A 136 -16.20 -5.10 -10.04
CA PHE A 136 -15.05 -5.36 -10.89
C PHE A 136 -15.51 -6.01 -12.20
N VAL A 137 -15.11 -5.42 -13.33
CA VAL A 137 -15.44 -5.91 -14.66
C VAL A 137 -14.36 -6.85 -15.20
N GLY A 138 -13.09 -6.48 -14.99
CA GLY A 138 -11.96 -7.26 -15.50
C GLY A 138 -10.68 -6.44 -15.56
N TRP A 139 -9.60 -7.13 -15.94
CA TRP A 139 -8.34 -6.50 -16.33
C TRP A 139 -8.37 -6.26 -17.83
N GLU A 140 -8.12 -5.03 -18.26
CA GLU A 140 -8.20 -4.62 -19.65
C GLU A 140 -7.40 -5.55 -20.58
N GLY A 141 -8.10 -6.24 -21.50
CA GLY A 141 -7.51 -7.13 -22.48
C GLY A 141 -6.89 -8.43 -21.92
N ILE A 142 -7.13 -8.79 -20.65
CA ILE A 142 -6.50 -9.93 -20.00
C ILE A 142 -7.52 -10.98 -19.51
N THR A 143 -8.35 -10.64 -18.50
CA THR A 143 -9.28 -11.58 -17.85
C THR A 143 -10.30 -10.84 -17.00
N ASP A 144 -11.43 -11.49 -16.72
CA ASP A 144 -12.45 -11.09 -15.77
C ASP A 144 -12.19 -11.58 -14.31
N SER A 145 -11.17 -12.41 -14.12
CA SER A 145 -10.73 -12.79 -12.77
C SER A 145 -10.16 -11.59 -12.02
N ASN A 146 -10.61 -11.35 -10.80
CA ASN A 146 -10.12 -10.24 -9.98
C ASN A 146 -8.68 -10.42 -9.49
N ARG A 147 -8.04 -11.56 -9.77
CA ARG A 147 -6.65 -11.86 -9.43
C ARG A 147 -5.91 -12.38 -10.66
N ILE A 148 -4.76 -11.79 -10.94
CA ILE A 148 -3.82 -12.24 -11.97
C ILE A 148 -2.46 -12.58 -11.35
N GLN A 149 -1.72 -13.48 -12.04
CA GLN A 149 -0.31 -13.76 -11.75
C GLN A 149 0.52 -13.18 -12.89
N TYR A 150 1.55 -12.42 -12.54
CA TYR A 150 2.48 -11.85 -13.49
C TYR A 150 3.91 -12.32 -13.20
N ASN A 151 4.57 -12.90 -14.21
CA ASN A 151 5.89 -13.54 -14.05
C ASN A 151 7.08 -12.56 -13.99
N CYS A 152 6.82 -11.27 -14.08
CA CYS A 152 7.87 -10.23 -13.98
C CYS A 152 9.02 -10.38 -14.97
N ASN A 153 8.77 -10.90 -16.17
CA ASN A 153 9.79 -11.11 -17.19
C ASN A 153 10.11 -9.84 -18.02
N SER A 154 9.30 -8.80 -17.90
CA SER A 154 9.45 -7.48 -18.53
C SER A 154 8.68 -6.43 -17.72
N ASP A 155 8.77 -5.17 -18.12
CA ASP A 155 7.89 -4.13 -17.58
C ASP A 155 6.42 -4.46 -17.85
N GLY A 156 5.54 -4.14 -16.90
CA GLY A 156 4.12 -4.45 -16.95
C GLY A 156 3.23 -3.22 -16.75
N LEU A 157 2.17 -3.13 -17.56
CA LEU A 157 1.10 -2.15 -17.41
C LEU A 157 -0.23 -2.90 -17.33
N PHE A 158 -0.98 -2.66 -16.26
CA PHE A 158 -2.27 -3.30 -16.01
C PHE A 158 -3.32 -2.24 -15.69
N THR A 159 -4.53 -2.40 -16.21
CA THR A 159 -5.67 -1.56 -15.88
C THR A 159 -6.80 -2.43 -15.35
N ALA A 160 -7.17 -2.21 -14.09
CA ALA A 160 -8.35 -2.79 -13.48
C ALA A 160 -9.56 -1.94 -13.84
N VAL A 161 -10.56 -2.54 -14.48
CA VAL A 161 -11.77 -1.87 -14.92
C VAL A 161 -12.91 -2.21 -13.98
N PHE A 162 -13.60 -1.18 -13.52
CA PHE A 162 -14.78 -1.27 -12.69
C PHE A 162 -15.93 -0.55 -13.37
N GLN A 163 -17.14 -0.94 -13.05
CA GLN A 163 -18.33 -0.22 -13.46
C GLN A 163 -19.20 0.13 -12.24
N PHE A 164 -20.00 1.15 -12.38
CA PHE A 164 -20.99 1.46 -11.36
C PHE A 164 -21.97 0.29 -11.24
N SER A 165 -22.18 -0.18 -10.05
CA SER A 165 -23.13 -1.24 -9.71
C SER A 165 -24.12 -0.73 -8.70
N ASP A 166 -25.36 -1.18 -8.82
CA ASP A 166 -26.30 -1.03 -7.72
C ASP A 166 -25.72 -1.71 -6.48
N GLU A 167 -25.83 -1.05 -5.34
CA GLU A 167 -25.18 -1.42 -4.08
C GLU A 167 -25.34 -2.92 -3.75
N LEU A 168 -24.26 -3.54 -3.30
CA LEU A 168 -24.33 -4.84 -2.65
C LEU A 168 -25.01 -4.67 -1.29
N ILE A 169 -26.34 -4.74 -1.30
CA ILE A 169 -27.15 -4.60 -0.10
C ILE A 169 -27.08 -5.88 0.69
N LEU A 170 -26.63 -5.80 1.94
CA LEU A 170 -26.80 -6.90 2.88
C LEU A 170 -28.29 -6.96 3.24
N GLN A 171 -28.92 -8.12 3.02
CA GLN A 171 -30.34 -8.30 3.33
C GLN A 171 -30.61 -8.11 4.83
N ASP A 172 -31.77 -7.57 5.17
CA ASP A 172 -32.18 -7.28 6.56
C ASP A 172 -32.14 -8.52 7.47
N VAL A 173 -32.36 -9.71 6.91
CA VAL A 173 -32.31 -10.99 7.64
C VAL A 173 -31.43 -11.97 6.87
N VAL A 174 -30.31 -12.35 7.47
CA VAL A 174 -29.42 -13.40 6.95
C VAL A 174 -29.86 -14.73 7.56
N THR A 175 -30.54 -15.57 6.76
CA THR A 175 -31.10 -16.87 7.17
C THR A 175 -30.28 -18.07 6.74
N GLU A 176 -29.31 -17.87 5.85
CA GLU A 176 -28.42 -18.91 5.32
C GLU A 176 -26.97 -18.54 5.59
N ASN A 177 -26.07 -19.55 5.50
CA ASN A 177 -24.64 -19.28 5.58
C ASN A 177 -24.20 -18.36 4.46
N THR A 178 -23.99 -17.09 4.77
CA THR A 178 -23.54 -16.08 3.83
C THR A 178 -22.05 -15.84 4.02
N VAL A 179 -21.27 -16.02 2.95
CA VAL A 179 -19.83 -15.72 2.96
C VAL A 179 -19.67 -14.28 2.53
N LEU A 180 -19.17 -13.44 3.43
CA LEU A 180 -18.77 -12.09 3.11
C LEU A 180 -17.31 -12.13 2.61
N GLU A 181 -17.13 -11.78 1.34
CA GLU A 181 -15.80 -11.79 0.72
C GLU A 181 -14.90 -10.72 1.35
N ARG A 182 -13.65 -11.09 1.60
CA ARG A 182 -12.66 -10.18 2.16
C ARG A 182 -12.39 -9.02 1.18
N TYR A 183 -12.35 -7.79 1.70
CA TYR A 183 -12.18 -6.55 0.94
C TYR A 183 -13.37 -6.13 0.05
N GLN A 184 -14.48 -6.84 0.10
CA GLN A 184 -15.74 -6.41 -0.49
C GLN A 184 -16.44 -5.43 0.48
N SER A 185 -17.03 -4.35 -0.05
CA SER A 185 -17.85 -3.45 0.75
C SER A 185 -19.32 -3.83 0.61
N TYR A 186 -20.00 -3.86 1.73
CA TYR A 186 -21.43 -4.12 1.81
C TYR A 186 -22.13 -2.92 2.44
N VAL A 187 -23.27 -2.53 1.89
CA VAL A 187 -24.10 -1.48 2.47
C VAL A 187 -25.18 -2.11 3.33
N VAL A 188 -25.25 -1.67 4.57
CA VAL A 188 -26.32 -2.03 5.50
C VAL A 188 -27.30 -0.85 5.48
N GLN A 189 -28.49 -1.04 4.91
CA GLN A 189 -29.49 0.00 4.80
C GLN A 189 -30.37 0.10 6.06
N GLU A 190 -30.58 -1.02 6.75
CA GLU A 190 -31.32 -1.14 7.99
C GLU A 190 -30.59 -2.07 8.97
N ASP A 191 -31.15 -2.29 10.16
CA ASP A 191 -30.57 -3.23 11.13
C ASP A 191 -30.57 -4.66 10.57
N VAL A 192 -29.36 -5.27 10.45
CA VAL A 192 -29.22 -6.64 9.97
C VAL A 192 -29.28 -7.60 11.14
N THR A 193 -30.22 -8.55 11.08
CA THR A 193 -30.34 -9.63 12.06
C THR A 193 -29.72 -10.89 11.53
N ILE A 194 -28.76 -11.46 12.28
CA ILE A 194 -28.14 -12.76 11.99
C ILE A 194 -28.82 -13.79 12.87
N ASN A 195 -29.58 -14.70 12.27
CA ASN A 195 -30.17 -15.80 12.97
C ASN A 195 -29.11 -16.88 13.24
N PRO A 196 -28.96 -17.34 14.50
CA PRO A 196 -28.08 -18.46 14.78
C PRO A 196 -28.63 -19.71 14.07
N GLY A 197 -27.79 -20.35 13.26
CA GLY A 197 -28.09 -21.62 12.59
C GLY A 197 -28.13 -22.80 13.53
#